data_ed58ab6428674af2ecf0233334f2a6b7
#
_entry.id   ed58ab6428674af2ecf0233334f2a6b7
#
_cell.length_a   1.000
_cell.length_b   1.000
_cell.length_c   1.000
_cell.angle_alpha   90.00
_cell.angle_beta   90.00
_cell.angle_gamma   90.00
#
_symmetry.space_group_name_H-M   'P 1'
#
loop_
_entity.id
_entity.type
_entity.pdbx_description
1 polymer ?
#
loop_
_entity_poly.entity_id
_entity_poly.type
_entity_poly.pdbx_seq_one_letter_code
_entity_poly.pdbx_strand_id
1 'polypeptide(L)' 'MTIRLKPTKKERIEHNMENFDRKVGKLLDHYNAGEISEEQFISEIRVSHGNYKHNQRKIYNSED' A
#
# COMPACT_ATOMS: atom_id res chain seq x y z
N MET A 1 29.72 -8.13 10.40
CA MET A 1 28.25 -8.26 10.27
C MET A 1 27.58 -6.91 10.47
N THR A 2 26.73 -6.55 9.55
CA THR A 2 26.04 -5.26 9.64
C THR A 2 24.68 -5.47 10.31
N ILE A 3 24.43 -4.72 11.36
CA ILE A 3 23.16 -4.77 12.05
C ILE A 3 22.32 -3.60 11.60
N ARG A 4 21.14 -3.91 11.10
CA ARG A 4 20.20 -2.90 10.67
C ARG A 4 19.14 -2.75 11.75
N LEU A 5 19.20 -1.63 12.44
CA LEU A 5 18.31 -1.40 13.57
C LEU A 5 16.89 -1.00 13.14
N LYS A 6 16.81 -0.11 12.18
CA LYS A 6 15.53 0.38 11.68
C LYS A 6 15.61 0.70 10.20
N PRO A 7 14.54 0.48 9.45
CA PRO A 7 14.50 0.95 8.07
C PRO A 7 14.51 2.48 8.05
N THR A 8 15.14 3.05 7.04
CA THR A 8 15.15 4.49 6.86
C THR A 8 13.74 4.97 6.45
N LYS A 9 13.51 6.27 6.56
CA LYS A 9 12.26 6.86 6.11
C LYS A 9 11.99 6.54 4.64
N LYS A 10 13.02 6.66 3.82
CA LYS A 10 12.94 6.34 2.39
C LYS A 10 12.50 4.89 2.17
N GLU A 11 13.08 3.96 2.90
CA GLU A 11 12.73 2.55 2.79
C GLU A 11 11.29 2.29 3.22
N ARG A 12 10.83 2.97 4.25
CA ARG A 12 9.47 2.84 4.74
C ARG A 12 8.47 3.37 3.71
N ILE A 13 8.80 4.48 3.05
CA ILE A 13 7.97 5.03 1.99
C ILE A 13 7.88 4.06 0.82
N GLU A 14 9.03 3.52 0.39
CA GLU A 14 9.07 2.55 -0.70
C GLU A 14 8.25 1.31 -0.36
N HIS A 15 8.38 0.81 0.87
CA HIS A 15 7.65 -0.37 1.31
C HIS A 15 6.14 -0.14 1.30
N ASN A 16 5.73 1.04 1.75
CA ASN A 16 4.32 1.42 1.73
C ASN A 16 3.76 1.45 0.31
N MET A 17 4.53 2.00 -0.63
CA MET A 17 4.14 2.05 -2.04
C MET A 17 4.05 0.64 -2.63
N GLU A 18 5.02 -0.22 -2.32
CA GLU A 18 5.01 -1.60 -2.80
C GLU A 18 3.80 -2.37 -2.28
N ASN A 19 3.44 -2.18 -1.03
CA ASN A 19 2.28 -2.83 -0.43
C ASN A 19 1.00 -2.40 -1.12
N PHE A 20 0.90 -1.13 -1.43
CA PHE A 20 -0.27 -0.59 -2.14
C PHE A 20 -0.35 -1.18 -3.54
N ASP A 21 0.76 -1.16 -4.29
CA ASP A 21 0.81 -1.70 -5.65
C ASP A 21 0.43 -3.19 -5.66
N ARG A 22 0.93 -3.94 -4.71
CA ARG A 22 0.64 -5.38 -4.61
C ARG A 22 -0.84 -5.61 -4.37
N LYS A 23 -1.44 -4.81 -3.52
CA LYS A 23 -2.87 -4.94 -3.22
C LYS A 23 -3.72 -4.58 -4.44
N VAL A 24 -3.35 -3.52 -5.14
CA VAL A 24 -4.04 -3.12 -6.37
C VAL A 24 -3.94 -4.22 -7.41
N GLY A 25 -2.76 -4.82 -7.56
CA GLY A 25 -2.56 -5.92 -8.49
C GLY A 25 -3.45 -7.10 -8.20
N LYS A 26 -3.58 -7.47 -6.93
CA LYS A 26 -4.46 -8.57 -6.53
C LYS A 26 -5.93 -8.26 -6.81
N LEU A 27 -6.35 -7.04 -6.52
CA LEU A 27 -7.72 -6.61 -6.79
C LEU A 27 -8.03 -6.63 -8.28
N LEU A 28 -7.07 -6.19 -9.08
CA LEU A 28 -7.23 -6.22 -10.53
C LEU A 28 -7.37 -7.65 -11.05
N ASP A 29 -6.58 -8.57 -10.52
CA ASP A 29 -6.67 -9.98 -10.88
C ASP A 29 -8.05 -10.55 -10.54
N HIS A 30 -8.56 -10.26 -9.35
CA HIS A 30 -9.89 -10.72 -8.94
C HIS A 30 -10.99 -10.12 -9.83
N TYR A 31 -10.85 -8.87 -10.15
CA TYR A 31 -11.81 -8.21 -11.03
C TYR A 31 -11.81 -8.81 -12.43
N ASN A 32 -10.64 -9.03 -12.99
CA ASN A 32 -10.49 -9.63 -14.32
C ASN A 32 -10.98 -11.07 -14.35
N ALA A 33 -10.87 -11.78 -13.25
CA ALA A 33 -11.37 -13.15 -13.12
C ALA A 33 -12.86 -13.22 -12.88
N GLY A 34 -13.53 -12.08 -12.69
CA GLY A 34 -14.96 -12.03 -12.44
C GLY A 34 -15.33 -12.37 -11.01
N GLU A 35 -14.38 -12.36 -10.09
CA GLU A 35 -14.61 -12.73 -8.70
C GLU A 35 -15.23 -11.60 -7.88
N ILE A 36 -15.01 -10.36 -8.31
CA ILE A 36 -15.59 -9.19 -7.66
C ILE A 36 -16.24 -8.28 -8.71
N SER A 37 -17.21 -7.51 -8.28
CA SER A 37 -17.90 -6.56 -9.16
C SER A 37 -17.06 -5.30 -9.33
N GLU A 38 -17.43 -4.50 -10.34
CA GLU A 38 -16.79 -3.20 -10.56
C GLU A 38 -16.94 -2.29 -9.34
N GLU A 39 -18.14 -2.28 -8.75
CA GLU A 39 -18.39 -1.47 -7.55
C GLU A 39 -17.50 -1.90 -6.39
N GLN A 40 -17.36 -3.19 -6.20
CA GLN A 40 -16.50 -3.73 -5.15
C GLN A 40 -15.04 -3.39 -5.42
N PHE A 41 -14.61 -3.51 -6.66
CA PHE A 41 -13.25 -3.17 -7.06
C PHE A 41 -12.94 -1.70 -6.74
N ILE A 42 -13.82 -0.79 -7.16
CA ILE A 42 -13.66 0.64 -6.91
C ILE A 42 -13.64 0.94 -5.41
N SER A 43 -14.54 0.32 -4.66
CA SER A 43 -14.63 0.51 -3.22
C SER A 43 -13.34 0.07 -2.53
N GLU A 44 -12.82 -1.09 -2.90
CA GLU A 44 -11.58 -1.63 -2.32
C GLU A 44 -10.37 -0.76 -2.67
N ILE A 45 -10.33 -0.24 -3.90
CA ILE A 45 -9.25 0.66 -4.32
C ILE A 45 -9.29 1.94 -3.49
N ARG A 46 -10.47 2.50 -3.25
CA ARG A 46 -10.62 3.71 -2.45
C ARG A 46 -10.13 3.51 -1.02
N VAL A 47 -10.50 2.38 -0.41
CA VAL A 47 -10.07 2.05 0.95
C VAL A 47 -8.55 1.88 0.98
N SER A 48 -8.01 1.15 0.02
CA SER A 48 -6.57 0.91 -0.06
C SER A 48 -5.79 2.20 -0.26
N HIS A 49 -6.31 3.09 -1.12
CA HIS A 49 -5.69 4.38 -1.37
C HIS A 49 -5.73 5.27 -0.12
N GLY A 50 -6.84 5.26 0.59
CA GLY A 50 -6.96 5.98 1.86
C GLY A 50 -5.96 5.51 2.88
N ASN A 51 -5.82 4.20 3.03
CA ASN A 51 -4.84 3.61 3.93
C ASN A 51 -3.41 3.96 3.51
N TYR A 52 -3.13 3.91 2.22
CA TYR A 52 -1.83 4.26 1.68
C TYR A 52 -1.48 5.72 2.01
N LYS A 53 -2.42 6.63 1.77
CA LYS A 53 -2.20 8.06 2.06
C LYS A 53 -2.02 8.31 3.55
N HIS A 54 -2.80 7.64 4.37
CA HIS A 54 -2.70 7.76 5.83
C HIS A 54 -1.32 7.30 6.32
N ASN A 55 -0.88 6.13 5.86
CA ASN A 55 0.43 5.59 6.22
C ASN A 55 1.56 6.49 5.72
N GLN A 56 1.42 7.02 4.52
CA GLN A 56 2.41 7.90 3.92
C GLN A 56 2.57 9.17 4.76
N ARG A 57 1.45 9.75 5.20
CA ARG A 57 1.48 10.92 6.07
C ARG A 57 2.16 10.62 7.40
N LYS A 58 1.86 9.46 7.98
CA LYS A 58 2.51 9.04 9.23
C LYS A 58 4.02 8.93 9.06
N ILE A 59 4.45 8.35 7.95
CA ILE A 59 5.88 8.19 7.68
C ILE A 59 6.55 9.55 7.52
N TYR A 60 5.94 10.46 6.77
CA TYR A 60 6.50 11.79 6.57
C TYR A 60 6.59 12.59 7.86
N ASN A 61 5.63 12.39 8.76
CA ASN A 61 5.59 13.12 10.02
C ASN A 61 6.41 12.44 11.13
N SER A 62 6.92 11.24 10.88
CA SER A 62 7.71 10.54 11.88
C SER A 62 9.11 11.14 11.97
N GLU A 63 9.67 11.07 13.18
CA GLU A 63 11.05 11.45 13.38
C GLU A 63 11.92 10.21 13.24
N ASP A 64 12.97 10.35 12.49
CA ASP A 64 13.94 9.27 12.35
C ASP A 64 15.16 9.50 13.21
#